data_c3d8b90d34c7f2d6a057fb598170a74d
#
_entry.id   c3d8b90d34c7f2d6a057fb598170a74d
#
_cell.length_a   1.000
_cell.length_b   1.000
_cell.length_c   1.000
_cell.angle_alpha   90.00
_cell.angle_beta   90.00
_cell.angle_gamma   90.00
#
_symmetry.space_group_name_H-M   'P 1'
#
loop_
_entity.id
_entity.type
_entity.pdbx_description
1 polymer ?
#
loop_
_entity_poly.entity_id
_entity_poly.type
_entity_poly.pdbx_seq_one_letter_code
_entity_poly.pdbx_strand_id
1 'polypeptide(L)'
;RSVDKPIVTIKVGGSKIGEKAAFAHTASENKGTNDAFYDDIFEKAGAIRATTWQEFLDISMALGMQPAPKGDNIVMITNGGGSGLLSCDHFERRGMPMHELAEISPNLAGRIRAYMPMFGSPLNPVDISGTASPVQYKGAFTQVMRDPNVHGILGSICPTAVTDVPAVTDLVIDIYETYKHLGKPFIMECQGGEECQEAIMKLRDHGIPAYPTAEQAVNAMVALYKYGQIKNKK
;
A
#
# COMPACT_ATOMS: atom_id res chain seq x y z
N ARG A 1 18.92 6.14 19.56
CA ARG A 1 17.68 6.81 19.10
C ARG A 1 16.52 6.43 19.99
N SER A 2 15.85 7.43 20.61
CA SER A 2 14.83 7.23 21.65
C SER A 2 13.36 7.28 21.11
N VAL A 3 13.15 7.45 19.79
CA VAL A 3 11.82 7.62 19.20
C VAL A 3 11.34 6.30 18.60
N ASP A 4 10.25 5.76 19.15
CA ASP A 4 9.59 4.53 18.67
C ASP A 4 8.41 4.82 17.71
N LYS A 5 8.47 5.95 17.00
CA LYS A 5 7.49 6.35 15.99
C LYS A 5 8.17 6.43 14.63
N PRO A 6 7.43 6.18 13.53
CA PRO A 6 7.96 6.40 12.19
C PRO A 6 8.30 7.88 11.97
N ILE A 7 9.35 8.12 11.22
CA ILE A 7 9.75 9.47 10.80
C ILE A 7 9.67 9.48 9.27
N VAL A 8 8.85 10.38 8.74
CA VAL A 8 8.80 10.67 7.30
C VAL A 8 9.45 12.02 7.06
N THR A 9 10.27 12.09 6.02
CA THR A 9 10.97 13.33 5.64
C THR A 9 10.75 13.65 4.18
N ILE A 10 10.72 14.93 3.88
CA ILE A 10 10.84 15.45 2.52
C ILE A 10 11.99 16.45 2.49
N LYS A 11 12.91 16.29 1.55
CA LYS A 11 14.01 17.23 1.35
C LYS A 11 13.95 17.75 -0.08
N VAL A 12 13.84 19.05 -0.22
CA VAL A 12 13.78 19.76 -1.50
C VAL A 12 15.14 20.39 -1.83
N GLY A 13 15.31 20.83 -3.06
CA GLY A 13 16.55 21.47 -3.51
C GLY A 13 17.62 20.47 -4.00
N GLY A 14 17.22 19.32 -4.56
CA GLY A 14 18.14 18.32 -5.16
C GLY A 14 18.60 18.67 -6.58
N SER A 15 17.97 19.61 -7.28
CA SER A 15 18.41 20.09 -8.59
C SER A 15 19.41 21.25 -8.47
N LYS A 16 20.23 21.48 -9.48
CA LYS A 16 21.21 22.58 -9.49
C LYS A 16 20.58 23.96 -9.20
N ILE A 17 19.39 24.23 -9.70
CA ILE A 17 18.68 25.47 -9.45
C ILE A 17 18.05 25.45 -8.06
N GLY A 18 17.46 24.33 -7.65
CA GLY A 18 16.90 24.15 -6.32
C GLY A 18 17.92 24.29 -5.21
N GLU A 19 19.14 23.79 -5.40
CA GLU A 19 20.25 23.95 -4.46
C GLU A 19 20.63 25.43 -4.27
N LYS A 20 20.75 26.18 -5.37
CA LYS A 20 21.00 27.62 -5.32
C LYS A 20 19.88 28.39 -4.61
N ALA A 21 18.64 28.03 -4.88
CA ALA A 21 17.47 28.66 -4.23
C ALA A 21 17.43 28.32 -2.74
N ALA A 22 17.69 27.08 -2.36
CA ALA A 22 17.77 26.66 -0.96
C ALA A 22 18.87 27.40 -0.18
N PHE A 23 20.03 27.61 -0.80
CA PHE A 23 21.10 28.42 -0.23
C PHE A 23 20.64 29.85 0.08
N ALA A 24 19.94 30.49 -0.85
CA ALA A 24 19.42 31.85 -0.64
C ALA A 24 18.35 31.91 0.50
N HIS A 25 17.61 30.83 0.71
CA HIS A 25 16.58 30.77 1.76
C HIS A 25 17.14 30.52 3.16
N THR A 26 18.17 29.71 3.27
CA THR A 26 18.67 29.24 4.58
C THR A 26 19.90 30.00 5.05
N ALA A 27 20.50 30.85 4.21
CA ALA A 27 21.78 31.51 4.44
C ALA A 27 22.89 30.57 4.93
N SER A 28 22.74 29.28 4.73
CA SER A 28 23.66 28.26 5.17
C SER A 28 24.62 27.91 4.04
N GLU A 29 25.91 28.02 4.27
CA GLU A 29 26.94 27.55 3.37
C GLU A 29 26.97 26.01 3.31
N ASN A 30 25.98 25.40 2.70
CA ASN A 30 26.03 23.98 2.40
C ASN A 30 26.96 23.71 1.21
N LYS A 31 28.26 23.93 1.45
CA LYS A 31 29.30 23.54 0.48
C LYS A 31 29.33 22.01 0.41
N GLY A 32 28.72 21.43 -0.63
CA GLY A 32 28.95 20.06 -1.04
C GLY A 32 28.05 18.99 -0.46
N THR A 33 26.91 19.32 0.14
CA THR A 33 25.92 18.31 0.52
C THR A 33 24.99 18.04 -0.66
N ASN A 34 25.33 17.03 -1.46
CA ASN A 34 24.46 16.56 -2.53
C ASN A 34 23.28 15.77 -1.96
N ASP A 35 22.31 15.45 -2.80
CA ASP A 35 21.10 14.73 -2.42
C ASP A 35 21.40 13.35 -1.82
N ALA A 36 22.41 12.64 -2.32
CA ALA A 36 22.87 11.35 -1.81
C ALA A 36 23.41 11.41 -0.35
N PHE A 37 23.96 12.53 0.08
CA PHE A 37 24.36 12.72 1.48
C PHE A 37 23.14 12.72 2.42
N TYR A 38 22.05 13.34 1.99
CA TYR A 38 20.82 13.32 2.78
C TYR A 38 20.16 11.95 2.77
N ASP A 39 20.21 11.20 1.68
CA ASP A 39 19.72 9.81 1.63
C ASP A 39 20.43 8.95 2.67
N ASP A 40 21.76 9.03 2.74
CA ASP A 40 22.59 8.30 3.73
C ASP A 40 22.23 8.70 5.17
N ILE A 41 22.04 9.99 5.44
CA ILE A 41 21.63 10.46 6.78
C ILE A 41 20.24 9.93 7.14
N PHE A 42 19.27 10.02 6.24
CA PHE A 42 17.91 9.57 6.50
C PHE A 42 17.86 8.06 6.71
N GLU A 43 18.58 7.28 5.92
CA GLU A 43 18.71 5.84 6.08
C GLU A 43 19.32 5.49 7.45
N LYS A 44 20.46 6.07 7.81
CA LYS A 44 21.12 5.89 9.12
C LYS A 44 20.24 6.33 10.27
N ALA A 45 19.47 7.39 10.09
CA ALA A 45 18.49 7.85 11.07
C ALA A 45 17.24 6.95 11.15
N GLY A 46 17.05 6.03 10.21
CA GLY A 46 15.83 5.22 10.08
C GLY A 46 14.61 6.09 9.78
N ALA A 47 14.78 7.12 8.96
CA ALA A 47 13.71 7.94 8.43
C ALA A 47 13.33 7.49 7.03
N ILE A 48 12.06 7.57 6.68
CA ILE A 48 11.55 7.27 5.35
C ILE A 48 11.51 8.57 4.56
N ARG A 49 12.24 8.63 3.44
CA ARG A 49 12.25 9.80 2.57
C ARG A 49 11.14 9.71 1.55
N ALA A 50 10.32 10.76 1.47
CA ALA A 50 9.40 11.02 0.38
C ALA A 50 10.07 11.95 -0.65
N THR A 51 9.76 11.75 -1.94
CA THR A 51 10.33 12.51 -3.06
C THR A 51 9.39 13.58 -3.58
N THR A 52 8.08 13.44 -3.34
CA THR A 52 7.05 14.41 -3.69
C THR A 52 6.21 14.76 -2.48
N TRP A 53 5.51 15.90 -2.54
CA TRP A 53 4.57 16.30 -1.49
C TRP A 53 3.42 15.31 -1.33
N GLN A 54 2.92 14.77 -2.45
CA GLN A 54 1.87 13.75 -2.42
C GLN A 54 2.36 12.48 -1.72
N GLU A 55 3.53 11.99 -2.09
CA GLU A 55 4.12 10.80 -1.44
C GLU A 55 4.34 11.01 0.07
N PHE A 56 4.74 12.22 0.48
CA PHE A 56 4.89 12.55 1.90
C PHE A 56 3.58 12.41 2.68
N LEU A 57 2.48 12.91 2.13
CA LEU A 57 1.15 12.83 2.74
C LEU A 57 0.65 11.38 2.76
N ASP A 58 0.77 10.66 1.66
CA ASP A 58 0.31 9.27 1.50
C ASP A 58 1.02 8.33 2.48
N ILE A 59 2.33 8.41 2.55
CA ILE A 59 3.16 7.62 3.48
C ILE A 59 2.84 7.97 4.93
N SER A 60 2.71 9.26 5.25
CA SER A 60 2.40 9.71 6.62
C SER A 60 1.05 9.18 7.08
N MET A 61 0.05 9.20 6.21
CA MET A 61 -1.27 8.64 6.49
C MET A 61 -1.20 7.13 6.75
N ALA A 62 -0.54 6.36 5.88
CA ALA A 62 -0.41 4.92 6.06
C ALA A 62 0.29 4.54 7.37
N LEU A 63 1.41 5.19 7.66
CA LEU A 63 2.19 4.95 8.88
C LEU A 63 1.47 5.39 10.16
N GLY A 64 0.52 6.33 10.05
CA GLY A 64 -0.34 6.74 11.15
C GLY A 64 -1.52 5.82 11.41
N MET A 65 -1.99 5.10 10.39
CA MET A 65 -3.21 4.29 10.46
C MET A 65 -2.94 2.78 10.58
N GLN A 66 -1.82 2.29 10.03
CA GLN A 66 -1.61 0.85 9.87
C GLN A 66 -0.31 0.37 10.54
N PRO A 67 -0.30 -0.89 11.03
CA PRO A 67 0.92 -1.51 11.52
C PRO A 67 1.88 -1.80 10.36
N ALA A 68 3.17 -1.96 10.67
CA ALA A 68 4.12 -2.50 9.73
C ALA A 68 3.84 -4.00 9.47
N PRO A 69 3.97 -4.50 8.23
CA PRO A 69 3.85 -5.91 7.95
C PRO A 69 5.00 -6.69 8.61
N LYS A 70 4.75 -7.94 8.99
CA LYS A 70 5.76 -8.83 9.59
C LYS A 70 6.83 -9.29 8.59
N GLY A 71 6.56 -9.19 7.30
CA GLY A 71 7.41 -9.57 6.19
C GLY A 71 6.85 -9.04 4.86
N ASP A 72 7.36 -9.55 3.76
CA ASP A 72 7.06 -9.09 2.39
C ASP A 72 5.99 -9.92 1.65
N ASN A 73 5.38 -10.91 2.31
CA ASN A 73 4.27 -11.67 1.74
C ASN A 73 3.00 -10.82 1.62
N ILE A 74 2.98 -9.91 0.68
CA ILE A 74 1.83 -9.04 0.39
C ILE A 74 0.96 -9.72 -0.65
N VAL A 75 -0.34 -9.77 -0.39
CA VAL A 75 -1.33 -10.26 -1.35
C VAL A 75 -2.18 -9.10 -1.84
N MET A 76 -2.28 -8.98 -3.15
CA MET A 76 -3.17 -8.03 -3.79
C MET A 76 -4.45 -8.74 -4.26
N ILE A 77 -5.60 -8.10 -4.00
CA ILE A 77 -6.91 -8.52 -4.50
C ILE A 77 -7.49 -7.39 -5.33
N THR A 78 -7.83 -7.67 -6.56
CA THR A 78 -8.38 -6.67 -7.50
C THR A 78 -9.53 -7.27 -8.32
N ASN A 79 -10.47 -6.44 -8.75
CA ASN A 79 -11.43 -6.78 -9.79
C ASN A 79 -11.04 -6.20 -11.16
N GLY A 80 -9.91 -5.49 -11.23
CA GLY A 80 -9.35 -4.90 -12.44
C GLY A 80 -7.94 -5.41 -12.70
N GLY A 81 -7.79 -6.41 -13.57
CA GLY A 81 -6.49 -7.04 -13.85
C GLY A 81 -5.40 -6.06 -14.27
N GLY A 82 -5.75 -5.00 -15.03
CA GLY A 82 -4.81 -3.95 -15.42
C GLY A 82 -4.20 -3.19 -14.23
N SER A 83 -5.02 -2.83 -13.23
CA SER A 83 -4.54 -2.23 -11.98
C SER A 83 -3.63 -3.19 -11.20
N GLY A 84 -3.97 -4.48 -11.18
CA GLY A 84 -3.13 -5.52 -10.58
C GLY A 84 -1.74 -5.57 -11.21
N LEU A 85 -1.65 -5.60 -12.53
CA LEU A 85 -0.38 -5.63 -13.25
C LEU A 85 0.45 -4.36 -13.02
N LEU A 86 -0.19 -3.18 -13.05
CA LEU A 86 0.47 -1.91 -12.75
C LEU A 86 1.05 -1.88 -11.33
N SER A 87 0.32 -2.43 -10.37
CA SER A 87 0.79 -2.54 -8.98
C SER A 87 2.02 -3.45 -8.87
N CYS A 88 2.05 -4.60 -9.55
CA CYS A 88 3.22 -5.49 -9.57
C CYS A 88 4.46 -4.78 -10.12
N ASP A 89 4.32 -4.11 -11.26
CA ASP A 89 5.40 -3.33 -11.87
C ASP A 89 5.91 -2.23 -10.93
N HIS A 90 5.00 -1.62 -10.17
CA HIS A 90 5.37 -0.57 -9.24
C HIS A 90 6.05 -1.10 -7.98
N PHE A 91 5.59 -2.23 -7.43
CA PHE A 91 6.27 -2.93 -6.35
C PHE A 91 7.70 -3.30 -6.72
N GLU A 92 7.91 -3.86 -7.92
CA GLU A 92 9.24 -4.20 -8.46
C GLU A 92 10.14 -2.96 -8.53
N ARG A 93 9.65 -1.87 -9.14
CA ARG A 93 10.39 -0.59 -9.24
C ARG A 93 10.75 0.02 -7.88
N ARG A 94 9.96 -0.27 -6.84
CA ARG A 94 10.21 0.20 -5.48
C ARG A 94 11.10 -0.74 -4.66
N GLY A 95 11.61 -1.82 -5.27
CA GLY A 95 12.51 -2.80 -4.66
C GLY A 95 11.82 -3.73 -3.65
N MET A 96 10.53 -3.99 -3.84
CA MET A 96 9.74 -4.92 -3.06
C MET A 96 8.90 -5.79 -4.01
N PRO A 97 9.52 -6.75 -4.74
CA PRO A 97 8.80 -7.60 -5.67
C PRO A 97 7.74 -8.44 -4.94
N MET A 98 6.62 -8.66 -5.61
CA MET A 98 5.56 -9.52 -5.08
C MET A 98 5.91 -11.00 -5.29
N HIS A 99 5.58 -11.82 -4.31
CA HIS A 99 5.74 -13.26 -4.37
C HIS A 99 4.52 -13.95 -4.98
N GLU A 100 4.72 -15.09 -5.61
CA GLU A 100 3.60 -15.93 -6.08
C GLU A 100 2.76 -16.43 -4.89
N LEU A 101 1.45 -16.53 -5.08
CA LEU A 101 0.56 -16.94 -4.01
C LEU A 101 0.88 -18.37 -3.51
N ALA A 102 1.35 -19.23 -4.41
CA ALA A 102 1.78 -20.59 -4.07
C ALA A 102 3.01 -20.63 -3.17
N GLU A 103 3.91 -19.66 -3.29
CA GLU A 103 5.09 -19.51 -2.42
C GLU A 103 4.68 -18.98 -1.04
N ILE A 104 3.73 -18.03 -1.01
CA ILE A 104 3.20 -17.47 0.24
C ILE A 104 2.43 -18.53 1.03
N SER A 105 1.48 -19.20 0.38
CA SER A 105 0.61 -20.21 1.00
C SER A 105 0.06 -21.19 -0.04
N PRO A 106 0.60 -22.42 -0.13
CA PRO A 106 0.25 -23.38 -1.18
C PRO A 106 -1.25 -23.70 -1.33
N ASN A 107 -2.02 -23.59 -0.24
CA ASN A 107 -3.45 -23.92 -0.25
C ASN A 107 -4.35 -22.67 -0.40
N LEU A 108 -3.79 -21.47 -0.38
CA LEU A 108 -4.59 -20.24 -0.38
C LEU A 108 -5.30 -20.03 -1.72
N ALA A 109 -4.62 -20.29 -2.82
CA ALA A 109 -5.19 -20.21 -4.17
C ALA A 109 -6.46 -21.07 -4.32
N GLY A 110 -6.43 -22.32 -3.81
CA GLY A 110 -7.58 -23.21 -3.83
C GLY A 110 -8.75 -22.70 -3.00
N ARG A 111 -8.46 -22.14 -1.82
CA ARG A 111 -9.51 -21.55 -0.95
C ARG A 111 -10.15 -20.31 -1.58
N ILE A 112 -9.36 -19.45 -2.21
CA ILE A 112 -9.87 -18.26 -2.90
C ILE A 112 -10.68 -18.66 -4.13
N ARG A 113 -10.24 -19.68 -4.88
CA ARG A 113 -10.90 -20.16 -6.10
C ARG A 113 -12.37 -20.51 -5.88
N ALA A 114 -12.75 -20.98 -4.71
CA ALA A 114 -14.13 -21.30 -4.36
C ALA A 114 -15.08 -20.08 -4.40
N TYR A 115 -14.53 -18.87 -4.36
CA TYR A 115 -15.27 -17.59 -4.36
C TYR A 115 -15.07 -16.78 -5.63
N MET A 116 -14.44 -17.33 -6.66
CA MET A 116 -14.13 -16.61 -7.88
C MET A 116 -14.95 -17.09 -9.06
N PRO A 117 -15.25 -16.23 -10.04
CA PRO A 117 -15.74 -16.69 -11.33
C PRO A 117 -14.70 -17.58 -12.03
N MET A 118 -15.14 -18.41 -12.96
CA MET A 118 -14.26 -19.39 -13.64
C MET A 118 -13.07 -18.75 -14.36
N PHE A 119 -13.24 -17.54 -14.84
CA PHE A 119 -12.21 -16.76 -15.56
C PHE A 119 -11.38 -15.81 -14.65
N GLY A 120 -11.61 -15.81 -13.35
CA GLY A 120 -10.75 -15.11 -12.40
C GLY A 120 -9.41 -15.82 -12.21
N SER A 121 -8.38 -15.09 -11.76
CA SER A 121 -7.04 -15.61 -11.51
C SER A 121 -6.73 -15.67 -10.01
N PRO A 122 -6.56 -16.85 -9.41
CA PRO A 122 -6.20 -16.99 -8.00
C PRO A 122 -4.67 -16.92 -7.77
N LEU A 123 -3.96 -16.22 -8.63
CA LEU A 123 -2.53 -15.93 -8.48
C LEU A 123 -2.34 -14.65 -7.64
N ASN A 124 -1.14 -14.15 -7.53
CA ASN A 124 -0.89 -12.84 -6.93
C ASN A 124 -0.38 -11.89 -8.04
N PRO A 125 -1.16 -10.91 -8.46
CA PRO A 125 -2.45 -10.42 -7.91
C PRO A 125 -3.60 -11.42 -8.06
N VAL A 126 -4.45 -11.48 -7.03
CA VAL A 126 -5.72 -12.22 -7.09
C VAL A 126 -6.72 -11.39 -7.88
N ASP A 127 -6.98 -11.75 -9.13
CA ASP A 127 -7.96 -11.07 -9.98
C ASP A 127 -9.33 -11.77 -9.87
N ILE A 128 -10.24 -11.15 -9.11
CA ILE A 128 -11.61 -11.66 -8.93
C ILE A 128 -12.54 -11.25 -10.07
N SER A 129 -12.02 -10.60 -11.12
CA SER A 129 -12.73 -10.15 -12.33
C SER A 129 -13.65 -8.93 -12.14
N GLY A 130 -13.78 -8.15 -13.21
CA GLY A 130 -14.69 -6.99 -13.27
C GLY A 130 -16.17 -7.29 -13.08
N THR A 131 -16.55 -8.58 -13.04
CA THR A 131 -17.91 -9.03 -12.73
C THR A 131 -18.10 -9.46 -11.27
N ALA A 132 -17.08 -9.25 -10.43
CA ALA A 132 -17.10 -9.68 -9.04
C ALA A 132 -18.26 -9.04 -8.25
N SER A 133 -19.05 -9.88 -7.63
CA SER A 133 -20.09 -9.48 -6.69
C SER A 133 -19.52 -9.24 -5.29
N PRO A 134 -20.24 -8.54 -4.39
CA PRO A 134 -19.82 -8.38 -2.99
C PRO A 134 -19.49 -9.71 -2.29
N VAL A 135 -20.18 -10.80 -2.62
CA VAL A 135 -19.88 -12.13 -2.05
C VAL A 135 -18.51 -12.65 -2.44
N GLN A 136 -18.08 -12.40 -3.68
CA GLN A 136 -16.76 -12.80 -4.17
C GLN A 136 -15.65 -11.97 -3.52
N TYR A 137 -15.83 -10.67 -3.38
CA TYR A 137 -14.96 -9.81 -2.59
C TYR A 137 -14.85 -10.35 -1.15
N LYS A 138 -15.98 -10.60 -0.48
CA LYS A 138 -16.00 -11.13 0.88
C LYS A 138 -15.22 -12.43 1.01
N GLY A 139 -15.42 -13.36 0.09
CA GLY A 139 -14.73 -14.63 0.08
C GLY A 139 -13.23 -14.46 -0.05
N ALA A 140 -12.78 -13.74 -1.07
CA ALA A 140 -11.35 -13.53 -1.34
C ALA A 140 -10.64 -12.82 -0.17
N PHE A 141 -11.15 -11.67 0.26
CA PHE A 141 -10.55 -10.92 1.38
C PHE A 141 -10.53 -11.71 2.68
N THR A 142 -11.61 -12.45 3.00
CA THR A 142 -11.64 -13.26 4.22
C THR A 142 -10.57 -14.35 4.22
N GLN A 143 -10.38 -15.05 3.08
CA GLN A 143 -9.36 -16.09 2.98
C GLN A 143 -7.94 -15.53 3.15
N VAL A 144 -7.66 -14.38 2.53
CA VAL A 144 -6.35 -13.71 2.61
C VAL A 144 -6.10 -13.16 4.02
N MET A 145 -7.08 -12.50 4.63
CA MET A 145 -6.94 -11.97 5.99
C MET A 145 -6.65 -13.06 7.02
N ARG A 146 -7.27 -14.23 6.90
CA ARG A 146 -7.12 -15.35 7.84
C ARG A 146 -5.84 -16.17 7.64
N ASP A 147 -5.19 -16.07 6.48
CA ASP A 147 -3.99 -16.87 6.21
C ASP A 147 -2.77 -16.36 6.98
N PRO A 148 -2.14 -17.15 7.87
CA PRO A 148 -1.07 -16.69 8.74
C PRO A 148 0.20 -16.29 7.99
N ASN A 149 0.41 -16.79 6.77
CA ASN A 149 1.59 -16.52 5.95
C ASN A 149 1.47 -15.20 5.17
N VAL A 150 0.27 -14.62 5.09
CA VAL A 150 0.07 -13.30 4.49
C VAL A 150 0.43 -12.23 5.50
N HIS A 151 1.31 -11.31 5.12
CA HIS A 151 1.83 -10.27 5.99
C HIS A 151 1.17 -8.92 5.79
N GLY A 152 0.54 -8.67 4.64
CA GLY A 152 -0.22 -7.45 4.35
C GLY A 152 -1.12 -7.61 3.14
N ILE A 153 -2.12 -6.74 3.03
CA ILE A 153 -3.14 -6.80 2.00
C ILE A 153 -3.24 -5.47 1.26
N LEU A 154 -3.20 -5.53 -0.07
CA LEU A 154 -3.54 -4.43 -0.95
C LEU A 154 -4.83 -4.81 -1.69
N GLY A 155 -5.91 -4.11 -1.43
CA GLY A 155 -7.18 -4.28 -2.15
C GLY A 155 -7.34 -3.22 -3.22
N SER A 156 -8.02 -3.56 -4.31
CA SER A 156 -8.35 -2.61 -5.38
C SER A 156 -9.82 -2.71 -5.77
N ILE A 157 -10.46 -1.56 -5.92
CA ILE A 157 -11.81 -1.41 -6.47
C ILE A 157 -11.69 -0.60 -7.76
N CYS A 158 -11.94 -1.28 -8.89
CA CYS A 158 -12.05 -0.66 -10.20
C CYS A 158 -13.53 -0.72 -10.64
N PRO A 159 -14.28 0.38 -10.64
CA PRO A 159 -15.68 0.38 -10.98
C PRO A 159 -15.93 -0.13 -12.40
N THR A 160 -16.88 -1.05 -12.51
CA THR A 160 -17.45 -1.52 -13.78
C THR A 160 -18.96 -1.29 -13.74
N ALA A 161 -19.65 -1.58 -14.83
CA ALA A 161 -21.11 -1.43 -14.91
C ALA A 161 -21.89 -2.29 -13.87
N VAL A 162 -21.23 -3.26 -13.25
CA VAL A 162 -21.85 -4.19 -12.27
C VAL A 162 -21.20 -4.11 -10.88
N THR A 163 -20.21 -3.23 -10.70
CA THR A 163 -19.56 -3.05 -9.40
C THR A 163 -20.37 -2.11 -8.53
N ASP A 164 -20.92 -2.62 -7.44
CA ASP A 164 -21.53 -1.81 -6.39
C ASP A 164 -20.45 -1.30 -5.43
N VAL A 165 -19.90 -0.13 -5.74
CA VAL A 165 -18.77 0.46 -4.98
C VAL A 165 -19.16 0.70 -3.52
N PRO A 166 -20.32 1.29 -3.18
CA PRO A 166 -20.75 1.45 -1.79
C PRO A 166 -20.83 0.12 -1.03
N ALA A 167 -21.48 -0.89 -1.61
CA ALA A 167 -21.64 -2.21 -0.95
C ALA A 167 -20.30 -2.92 -0.75
N VAL A 168 -19.39 -2.84 -1.73
CA VAL A 168 -18.02 -3.40 -1.59
C VAL A 168 -17.24 -2.65 -0.53
N THR A 169 -17.40 -1.32 -0.46
CA THR A 169 -16.72 -0.49 0.57
C THR A 169 -17.15 -0.89 1.97
N ASP A 170 -18.46 -1.02 2.21
CA ASP A 170 -18.99 -1.42 3.51
C ASP A 170 -18.50 -2.81 3.91
N LEU A 171 -18.52 -3.73 2.98
CA LEU A 171 -18.04 -5.09 3.19
C LEU A 171 -16.53 -5.13 3.52
N VAL A 172 -15.72 -4.32 2.85
CA VAL A 172 -14.27 -4.21 3.13
C VAL A 172 -14.04 -3.68 4.54
N ILE A 173 -14.80 -2.67 4.96
CA ILE A 173 -14.76 -2.13 6.32
C ILE A 173 -15.12 -3.22 7.35
N ASP A 174 -16.19 -3.96 7.14
CA ASP A 174 -16.64 -5.05 8.03
C ASP A 174 -15.56 -6.14 8.18
N ILE A 175 -14.90 -6.50 7.07
CA ILE A 175 -13.81 -7.47 7.09
C ILE A 175 -12.61 -6.91 7.87
N TYR A 176 -12.20 -5.67 7.59
CA TYR A 176 -11.12 -5.04 8.31
C TYR A 176 -11.39 -4.99 9.82
N GLU A 177 -12.56 -4.51 10.23
CA GLU A 177 -12.96 -4.44 11.64
C GLU A 177 -12.94 -5.83 12.31
N THR A 178 -13.39 -6.86 11.61
CA THR A 178 -13.39 -8.24 12.10
C THR A 178 -11.98 -8.78 12.33
N TYR A 179 -11.03 -8.46 11.44
CA TYR A 179 -9.72 -9.10 11.40
C TYR A 179 -8.53 -8.18 11.74
N LYS A 180 -8.73 -6.88 11.98
CA LYS A 180 -7.63 -5.93 12.31
C LYS A 180 -6.78 -6.36 13.50
N HIS A 181 -7.36 -7.16 14.42
CA HIS A 181 -6.64 -7.73 15.55
C HIS A 181 -5.48 -8.66 15.16
N LEU A 182 -5.44 -9.17 13.92
CA LEU A 182 -4.35 -9.98 13.38
C LEU A 182 -3.09 -9.16 13.08
N GLY A 183 -3.19 -7.82 13.11
CA GLY A 183 -2.05 -6.90 12.96
C GLY A 183 -1.43 -6.89 11.56
N LYS A 184 -2.21 -7.17 10.53
CA LYS A 184 -1.79 -7.06 9.13
C LYS A 184 -2.17 -5.69 8.58
N PRO A 185 -1.25 -4.96 7.93
CA PRO A 185 -1.63 -3.74 7.23
C PRO A 185 -2.60 -4.05 6.09
N PHE A 186 -3.60 -3.19 5.98
CA PHE A 186 -4.65 -3.28 4.98
C PHE A 186 -4.76 -1.93 4.27
N ILE A 187 -4.47 -1.90 2.99
CA ILE A 187 -4.49 -0.70 2.15
C ILE A 187 -5.47 -0.93 1.00
N MET A 188 -6.19 0.11 0.60
CA MET A 188 -7.09 0.07 -0.53
C MET A 188 -6.68 1.05 -1.63
N GLU A 189 -6.89 0.64 -2.85
CA GLU A 189 -6.93 1.46 -4.03
C GLU A 189 -8.39 1.53 -4.52
N CYS A 190 -8.89 2.73 -4.81
CA CYS A 190 -10.21 2.93 -5.39
C CYS A 190 -10.05 3.85 -6.62
N GLN A 191 -9.92 3.23 -7.78
CA GLN A 191 -9.62 3.91 -9.04
C GLN A 191 -10.90 4.23 -9.79
N GLY A 192 -11.37 5.49 -9.75
CA GLY A 192 -12.59 5.86 -10.45
C GLY A 192 -13.09 7.26 -10.12
N GLY A 193 -14.34 7.51 -10.48
CA GLY A 193 -15.03 8.79 -10.30
C GLY A 193 -15.50 9.05 -8.87
N GLU A 194 -16.65 9.73 -8.75
CA GLU A 194 -17.19 10.24 -7.51
C GLU A 194 -17.41 9.15 -6.45
N GLU A 195 -18.03 8.03 -6.82
CA GLU A 195 -18.25 6.91 -5.89
C GLU A 195 -16.96 6.36 -5.28
N CYS A 196 -15.87 6.34 -6.06
CA CYS A 196 -14.55 5.94 -5.55
C CYS A 196 -13.96 6.98 -4.60
N GLN A 197 -14.19 8.27 -4.83
CA GLN A 197 -13.74 9.33 -3.93
C GLN A 197 -14.49 9.24 -2.59
N GLU A 198 -15.78 8.99 -2.61
CA GLU A 198 -16.58 8.75 -1.41
C GLU A 198 -16.11 7.49 -0.66
N ALA A 199 -15.85 6.40 -1.39
CA ALA A 199 -15.28 5.18 -0.83
C ALA A 199 -13.94 5.42 -0.14
N ILE A 200 -13.03 6.18 -0.77
CA ILE A 200 -11.74 6.56 -0.18
C ILE A 200 -11.92 7.30 1.15
N MET A 201 -12.82 8.29 1.19
CA MET A 201 -13.08 9.03 2.42
C MET A 201 -13.64 8.11 3.51
N LYS A 202 -14.62 7.30 3.18
CA LYS A 202 -15.25 6.36 4.11
C LYS A 202 -14.27 5.32 4.66
N LEU A 203 -13.42 4.75 3.83
CA LEU A 203 -12.35 3.82 4.24
C LEU A 203 -11.38 4.48 5.22
N ARG A 204 -10.94 5.70 4.92
CA ARG A 204 -10.04 6.47 5.79
C ARG A 204 -10.63 6.76 7.17
N ASP A 205 -11.92 7.08 7.24
CA ASP A 205 -12.63 7.30 8.52
C ASP A 205 -12.63 6.05 9.41
N HIS A 206 -12.50 4.86 8.81
CA HIS A 206 -12.38 3.58 9.50
C HIS A 206 -10.92 3.11 9.69
N GLY A 207 -9.93 3.99 9.45
CA GLY A 207 -8.52 3.67 9.65
C GLY A 207 -7.90 2.81 8.55
N ILE A 208 -8.55 2.69 7.39
CA ILE A 208 -8.03 2.00 6.20
C ILE A 208 -7.46 3.05 5.24
N PRO A 209 -6.13 3.17 5.09
CA PRO A 209 -5.55 4.06 4.08
C PRO A 209 -6.04 3.66 2.69
N ALA A 210 -6.63 4.59 1.98
CA ALA A 210 -7.18 4.38 0.65
C ALA A 210 -6.71 5.46 -0.31
N TYR A 211 -6.42 5.10 -1.54
CA TYR A 211 -5.77 5.95 -2.52
C TYR A 211 -6.44 5.84 -3.90
N PRO A 212 -6.41 6.90 -4.70
CA PRO A 212 -7.02 6.90 -6.03
C PRO A 212 -6.18 6.20 -7.10
N THR A 213 -4.93 5.85 -6.83
CA THR A 213 -4.04 5.20 -7.81
C THR A 213 -3.24 4.06 -7.20
N ALA A 214 -2.88 3.11 -8.06
CA ALA A 214 -2.04 1.96 -7.71
C ALA A 214 -0.68 2.40 -7.13
N GLU A 215 -0.05 3.41 -7.74
CA GLU A 215 1.25 3.92 -7.32
C GLU A 215 1.23 4.46 -5.89
N GLN A 216 0.19 5.21 -5.53
CA GLN A 216 0.06 5.76 -4.17
C GLN A 216 -0.14 4.63 -3.15
N ALA A 217 -1.02 3.66 -3.45
CA ALA A 217 -1.28 2.52 -2.59
C ALA A 217 -0.04 1.63 -2.39
N VAL A 218 0.71 1.38 -3.46
CA VAL A 218 1.97 0.62 -3.40
C VAL A 218 3.03 1.40 -2.63
N ASN A 219 3.21 2.70 -2.86
CA ASN A 219 4.16 3.53 -2.11
C ASN A 219 3.88 3.47 -0.60
N ALA A 220 2.62 3.52 -0.22
CA ALA A 220 2.19 3.40 1.17
C ALA A 220 2.55 2.03 1.78
N MET A 221 2.28 0.93 1.07
CA MET A 221 2.63 -0.42 1.53
C MET A 221 4.15 -0.62 1.64
N VAL A 222 4.92 -0.16 0.66
CA VAL A 222 6.38 -0.21 0.68
C VAL A 222 6.95 0.59 1.86
N ALA A 223 6.36 1.73 2.18
CA ALA A 223 6.79 2.53 3.33
C ALA A 223 6.52 1.82 4.67
N LEU A 224 5.36 1.16 4.82
CA LEU A 224 5.06 0.32 5.99
C LEU A 224 6.06 -0.82 6.13
N TYR A 225 6.40 -1.50 5.03
CA TYR A 225 7.40 -2.58 5.03
C TYR A 225 8.79 -2.06 5.42
N LYS A 226 9.26 -0.96 4.82
CA LYS A 226 10.53 -0.32 5.19
C LYS A 226 10.58 0.06 6.67
N TYR A 227 9.49 0.59 7.20
CA TYR A 227 9.39 0.89 8.63
C TYR A 227 9.52 -0.36 9.49
N GLY A 228 8.89 -1.46 9.10
CA GLY A 228 9.06 -2.77 9.77
C GLY A 228 10.51 -3.22 9.79
N GLN A 229 11.22 -3.11 8.66
CA GLN A 229 12.65 -3.44 8.58
C GLN A 229 13.50 -2.55 9.50
N ILE A 230 13.20 -1.25 9.57
CA ILE A 230 13.90 -0.31 10.45
C ILE A 230 13.70 -0.69 11.93
N LYS A 231 12.50 -1.11 12.32
CA LYS A 231 12.22 -1.57 13.70
C LYS A 231 12.97 -2.84 14.05
N ASN A 232 13.05 -3.79 13.13
CA ASN A 232 13.68 -5.09 13.37
C ASN A 232 15.22 -5.03 13.41
N LYS A 233 15.84 -3.95 12.90
CA LYS A 233 17.30 -3.72 12.98
C LYS A 233 17.75 -3.09 14.32
N LYS A 234 16.81 -2.76 15.20
CA LYS A 234 17.05 -2.21 16.56
C LYS A 234 17.01 -3.32 17.60
#